data_0b5675420e77b66acaf2311b63dc4b65
#
_entry.id   0b5675420e77b66acaf2311b63dc4b65
#
_cell.length_a   1.000
_cell.length_b   1.000
_cell.length_c   1.000
_cell.angle_alpha   90.00
_cell.angle_beta   90.00
_cell.angle_gamma   90.00
#
_symmetry.space_group_name_H-M   'P 1'
#
loop_
_entity.id
_entity.type
_entity.pdbx_description
1 polymer ?
#
loop_
_entity_poly.entity_id
_entity_poly.type
_entity_poly.pdbx_seq_one_letter_code
_entity_poly.pdbx_strand_id
1 'polypeptide(L)'
;MKVLRRGGSAVDAAVAVQAVLGLVEPQSSGLGGGAFLMSYEAKTGRITAYDGRETAPASATPELFYEDGEPLPFIDAILSGRSAGAPGAVAMLAMAHQDQGRLAWRDLFDDAERLARDGFVVSPRLAG
;
A
#
# COMPACT_ATOMS: atom_id res chain seq x y z
N MET A 1 0.09 -6.37 16.74
CA MET A 1 0.17 -6.38 18.23
C MET A 1 1.56 -6.02 18.79
N LYS A 2 2.69 -6.51 18.24
CA LYS A 2 4.05 -6.19 18.72
C LYS A 2 4.33 -4.68 18.68
N VAL A 3 4.03 -4.00 17.57
CA VAL A 3 4.22 -2.55 17.39
C VAL A 3 3.50 -1.77 18.50
N LEU A 4 2.24 -2.06 18.76
CA LEU A 4 1.47 -1.40 19.81
C LEU A 4 2.04 -1.65 21.23
N ARG A 5 2.53 -2.88 21.49
CA ARG A 5 3.18 -3.21 22.78
C ARG A 5 4.49 -2.46 23.01
N ARG A 6 5.18 -2.08 21.95
CA ARG A 6 6.39 -1.24 21.98
C ARG A 6 6.09 0.26 22.14
N GLY A 7 4.82 0.64 22.32
CA GLY A 7 4.36 2.03 22.43
C GLY A 7 4.09 2.73 21.10
N GLY A 8 4.06 1.98 20.01
CA GLY A 8 3.72 2.50 18.68
C GLY A 8 2.28 2.98 18.60
N SER A 9 2.03 3.87 17.65
CA SER A 9 0.70 4.37 17.30
C SER A 9 -0.09 3.37 16.44
N ALA A 10 -1.36 3.66 16.20
CA ALA A 10 -2.17 2.91 15.24
C ALA A 10 -1.60 3.03 13.82
N VAL A 11 -1.03 4.20 13.48
CA VAL A 11 -0.39 4.43 12.17
C VAL A 11 0.89 3.60 12.05
N ASP A 12 1.73 3.52 13.10
CA ASP A 12 2.89 2.62 13.09
C ASP A 12 2.47 1.17 12.85
N ALA A 13 1.38 0.74 13.50
CA ALA A 13 0.85 -0.60 13.30
C ALA A 13 0.34 -0.81 11.87
N ALA A 14 -0.29 0.20 11.24
CA ALA A 14 -0.75 0.13 9.86
C ALA A 14 0.41 -0.02 8.87
N VAL A 15 1.50 0.75 9.05
CA VAL A 15 2.72 0.64 8.24
C VAL A 15 3.30 -0.78 8.33
N ALA A 16 3.48 -1.30 9.55
CA ALA A 16 4.03 -2.63 9.76
C ALA A 16 3.14 -3.74 9.18
N VAL A 17 1.82 -3.60 9.30
CA VAL A 17 0.85 -4.55 8.72
C VAL A 17 0.91 -4.51 7.20
N GLN A 18 0.95 -3.32 6.59
CA GLN A 18 1.04 -3.19 5.13
C GLN A 18 2.31 -3.85 4.58
N ALA A 19 3.45 -3.67 5.25
CA ALA A 19 4.71 -4.30 4.86
C ALA A 19 4.62 -5.84 4.91
N VAL A 20 4.04 -6.40 5.97
CA VAL A 20 3.83 -7.86 6.11
C VAL A 20 2.83 -8.37 5.07
N LEU A 21 1.70 -7.69 4.88
CA LEU A 21 0.68 -8.11 3.92
C LEU A 21 1.20 -8.12 2.48
N GLY A 22 2.03 -7.15 2.10
CA GLY A 22 2.66 -7.14 0.78
C GLY A 22 3.54 -8.36 0.50
N LEU A 23 4.03 -9.04 1.56
CA LEU A 23 4.79 -10.27 1.47
C LEU A 23 3.90 -11.52 1.51
N VAL A 24 2.96 -11.59 2.48
CA VAL A 24 2.23 -12.84 2.77
C VAL A 24 0.88 -12.93 2.05
N GLU A 25 0.38 -11.83 1.49
CA GLU A 25 -0.87 -11.73 0.71
C GLU A 25 -0.65 -10.89 -0.57
N PRO A 26 0.36 -11.19 -1.41
CA PRO A 26 0.76 -10.34 -2.54
C PRO A 26 -0.33 -10.22 -3.61
N GLN A 27 -1.28 -11.16 -3.68
CA GLN A 27 -2.42 -11.11 -4.59
C GLN A 27 -3.45 -10.02 -4.22
N SER A 28 -3.40 -9.49 -2.99
CA SER A 28 -4.38 -8.53 -2.47
C SER A 28 -3.73 -7.27 -1.87
N SER A 29 -2.42 -7.27 -1.73
CA SER A 29 -1.68 -6.17 -1.09
C SER A 29 -0.31 -6.00 -1.72
N GLY A 30 0.16 -4.77 -1.85
CA GLY A 30 1.47 -4.49 -2.42
C GLY A 30 1.97 -3.09 -2.08
N LEU A 31 3.27 -2.88 -2.27
CA LEU A 31 3.91 -1.58 -2.07
C LEU A 31 3.93 -0.74 -3.35
N GLY A 32 3.75 -1.38 -4.51
CA GLY A 32 3.74 -0.73 -5.82
C GLY A 32 2.38 -0.25 -6.29
N GLY A 33 1.37 -0.25 -5.42
CA GLY A 33 0.00 0.17 -5.72
C GLY A 33 -0.41 1.42 -4.95
N GLY A 34 -1.71 1.62 -4.83
CA GLY A 34 -2.32 2.69 -4.05
C GLY A 34 -3.12 2.18 -2.87
N ALA A 35 -3.43 3.09 -1.96
CA ALA A 35 -4.25 2.82 -0.80
C ALA A 35 -4.87 4.10 -0.25
N PHE A 36 -5.85 3.95 0.63
CA PHE A 36 -6.38 5.02 1.45
C PHE A 36 -6.18 4.68 2.92
N LEU A 37 -5.89 5.68 3.75
CA LEU A 37 -5.80 5.51 5.19
C LEU A 37 -6.70 6.54 5.88
N MET A 38 -7.56 6.04 6.77
CA MET A 38 -8.37 6.87 7.65
C MET A 38 -7.87 6.68 9.08
N SER A 39 -7.48 7.78 9.74
CA SER A 39 -7.03 7.78 11.13
C SER A 39 -8.00 8.55 12.00
N TYR A 40 -8.42 7.96 13.11
CA TYR A 40 -9.24 8.59 14.13
C TYR A 40 -8.45 8.82 15.42
N GLU A 41 -8.39 10.07 15.86
CA GLU A 41 -7.75 10.46 17.12
C GLU A 41 -8.82 10.65 18.22
N ALA A 42 -8.91 9.68 19.13
CA ALA A 42 -9.95 9.66 20.16
C ALA A 42 -9.89 10.85 21.12
N LYS A 43 -8.72 11.46 21.35
CA LYS A 43 -8.56 12.61 22.26
C LYS A 43 -9.22 13.87 21.72
N THR A 44 -9.17 14.08 20.42
CA THR A 44 -9.65 15.29 19.74
C THR A 44 -10.94 15.07 18.97
N GLY A 45 -11.32 13.80 18.74
CA GLY A 45 -12.40 13.41 17.83
C GLY A 45 -12.05 13.63 16.36
N ARG A 46 -10.80 13.98 16.02
CA ARG A 46 -10.39 14.30 14.66
C ARG A 46 -10.27 13.04 13.82
N ILE A 47 -10.80 13.11 12.61
CA ILE A 47 -10.58 12.13 11.55
C ILE A 47 -9.65 12.77 10.51
N THR A 48 -8.59 12.07 10.15
CA THR A 48 -7.67 12.46 9.08
C THR A 48 -7.69 11.41 7.99
N ALA A 49 -7.91 11.82 6.74
CA ALA A 49 -7.84 10.95 5.56
C ALA A 49 -6.53 11.22 4.82
N TYR A 50 -5.85 10.15 4.42
CA TYR A 50 -4.67 10.17 3.59
C TYR A 50 -5.00 9.48 2.28
N ASP A 51 -4.76 10.16 1.16
CA ASP A 51 -4.99 9.64 -0.19
C ASP A 51 -3.64 9.23 -0.79
N GLY A 52 -3.49 7.94 -0.99
CA GLY A 52 -2.36 7.32 -1.68
C GLY A 52 -2.80 6.57 -2.93
N ARG A 53 -3.89 7.02 -3.56
CA ARG A 53 -4.34 6.46 -4.84
C ARG A 53 -3.27 6.65 -5.91
N GLU A 54 -3.16 5.70 -6.81
CA GLU A 54 -2.32 5.83 -8.00
C GLU A 54 -2.78 7.00 -8.87
N THR A 55 -1.83 7.71 -9.42
CA THR A 55 -2.07 8.77 -10.39
C THR A 55 -1.65 8.34 -11.79
N ALA A 56 -2.37 8.81 -12.79
CA ALA A 56 -1.97 8.62 -14.17
C ALA A 56 -0.66 9.38 -14.44
N PRO A 57 0.19 8.89 -15.37
CA PRO A 57 1.34 9.66 -15.84
C PRO A 57 0.91 11.03 -16.38
N ALA A 58 1.78 12.05 -16.25
CA ALA A 58 1.48 13.39 -16.73
C ALA A 58 1.22 13.46 -18.25
N SER A 59 1.72 12.48 -19.00
CA SER A 59 1.48 12.34 -20.44
C SER A 59 0.20 11.58 -20.80
N ALA A 60 -0.57 11.11 -19.82
CA ALA A 60 -1.80 10.38 -20.10
C ALA A 60 -2.85 11.28 -20.74
N THR A 61 -3.48 10.79 -21.79
CA THR A 61 -4.59 11.44 -22.48
C THR A 61 -5.87 10.59 -22.33
N PRO A 62 -7.07 11.11 -22.66
CA PRO A 62 -8.29 10.31 -22.68
C PRO A 62 -8.21 9.06 -23.55
N GLU A 63 -7.34 9.09 -24.56
CA GLU A 63 -7.12 7.99 -25.51
C GLU A 63 -6.02 7.00 -25.05
N LEU A 64 -5.56 7.07 -23.79
CA LEU A 64 -4.48 6.20 -23.28
C LEU A 64 -4.70 4.72 -23.58
N PHE A 65 -5.94 4.26 -23.56
CA PHE A 65 -6.33 2.87 -23.82
C PHE A 65 -6.94 2.65 -25.19
N TYR A 66 -6.64 3.53 -26.15
CA TYR A 66 -7.07 3.37 -27.55
C TYR A 66 -5.92 2.89 -28.43
N GLU A 67 -6.25 2.10 -29.45
CA GLU A 67 -5.35 1.69 -30.52
C GLU A 67 -6.13 1.70 -31.84
N ASP A 68 -5.55 2.32 -32.86
CA ASP A 68 -6.21 2.50 -34.17
C ASP A 68 -7.61 3.16 -34.11
N GLY A 69 -7.82 4.04 -33.13
CA GLY A 69 -9.08 4.77 -32.93
C GLY A 69 -10.14 4.03 -32.13
N GLU A 70 -9.87 2.80 -31.69
CA GLU A 70 -10.80 1.96 -30.94
C GLU A 70 -10.26 1.68 -29.54
N PRO A 71 -11.12 1.53 -28.52
CA PRO A 71 -10.67 1.17 -27.19
C PRO A 71 -10.11 -0.27 -27.16
N LEU A 72 -9.00 -0.46 -26.47
CA LEU A 72 -8.43 -1.78 -26.24
C LEU A 72 -9.44 -2.70 -25.53
N PRO A 73 -9.47 -4.00 -25.85
CA PRO A 73 -10.17 -4.99 -25.05
C PRO A 73 -9.72 -4.90 -23.59
N PHE A 74 -10.64 -5.08 -22.64
CA PHE A 74 -10.39 -4.88 -21.20
C PHE A 74 -9.17 -5.67 -20.68
N ILE A 75 -9.03 -6.92 -21.11
CA ILE A 75 -7.89 -7.77 -20.69
C ILE A 75 -6.58 -7.22 -21.23
N ASP A 76 -6.55 -6.80 -22.50
CA ASP A 76 -5.34 -6.25 -23.12
C ASP A 76 -4.96 -4.90 -22.46
N ALA A 77 -5.95 -4.08 -22.13
CA ALA A 77 -5.75 -2.85 -21.37
C ALA A 77 -5.11 -3.11 -19.98
N ILE A 78 -5.62 -4.11 -19.23
CA ILE A 78 -5.09 -4.49 -17.90
C ILE A 78 -3.66 -5.02 -18.01
N LEU A 79 -3.36 -5.87 -18.99
CA LEU A 79 -2.05 -6.49 -19.16
C LEU A 79 -1.02 -5.55 -19.77
N SER A 80 -1.47 -4.42 -20.33
CA SER A 80 -0.57 -3.42 -20.92
C SER A 80 0.16 -2.61 -19.84
N GLY A 81 1.36 -2.12 -20.14
CA GLY A 81 2.06 -1.14 -19.32
C GLY A 81 1.31 0.20 -19.15
N ARG A 82 0.27 0.44 -19.98
CA ARG A 82 -0.59 1.64 -19.92
C ARG A 82 -1.46 1.66 -18.64
N SER A 83 -1.74 0.48 -18.05
CA SER A 83 -2.53 0.35 -16.82
C SER A 83 -1.73 0.65 -15.54
N ALA A 84 -0.41 0.80 -15.63
CA ALA A 84 0.44 1.09 -14.48
C ALA A 84 0.40 2.60 -14.16
N GLY A 85 -0.09 2.93 -12.98
CA GLY A 85 -0.05 4.28 -12.43
C GLY A 85 1.19 4.54 -11.58
N ALA A 86 1.42 5.80 -11.23
CA ALA A 86 2.44 6.16 -10.24
C ALA A 86 1.97 5.71 -8.84
N PRO A 87 2.72 4.85 -8.12
CA PRO A 87 2.27 4.27 -6.86
C PRO A 87 2.28 5.31 -5.74
N GLY A 88 1.23 5.32 -4.92
CA GLY A 88 1.07 6.26 -3.82
C GLY A 88 1.08 5.64 -2.42
N ALA A 89 0.93 4.31 -2.30
CA ALA A 89 0.76 3.65 -1.00
C ALA A 89 1.89 3.95 -0.01
N VAL A 90 3.14 3.83 -0.42
CA VAL A 90 4.30 4.06 0.47
C VAL A 90 4.44 5.53 0.83
N ALA A 91 4.23 6.44 -0.13
CA ALA A 91 4.27 7.89 0.12
C ALA A 91 3.19 8.31 1.11
N MET A 92 1.98 7.78 0.97
CA MET A 92 0.86 8.00 1.89
C MET A 92 1.19 7.50 3.31
N LEU A 93 1.72 6.28 3.43
CA LEU A 93 2.12 5.71 4.72
C LEU A 93 3.23 6.54 5.38
N ALA A 94 4.20 7.02 4.61
CA ALA A 94 5.26 7.88 5.12
C ALA A 94 4.70 9.22 5.63
N MET A 95 3.77 9.83 4.89
CA MET A 95 3.10 11.06 5.32
C MET A 95 2.31 10.84 6.63
N ALA A 96 1.50 9.79 6.69
CA ALA A 96 0.75 9.46 7.90
C ALA A 96 1.68 9.17 9.10
N HIS A 97 2.81 8.52 8.86
CA HIS A 97 3.80 8.25 9.89
C HIS A 97 4.51 9.54 10.36
N GLN A 98 4.83 10.47 9.47
CA GLN A 98 5.38 11.78 9.86
C GLN A 98 4.42 12.54 10.79
N ASP A 99 3.11 12.46 10.53
CA ASP A 99 2.09 13.15 11.32
C ASP A 99 1.80 12.47 12.66
N GLN A 100 1.75 11.13 12.69
CA GLN A 100 1.16 10.37 13.81
C GLN A 100 2.02 9.19 14.28
N GLY A 101 3.18 8.94 13.66
CA GLY A 101 4.10 7.88 14.07
C GLY A 101 4.77 8.19 15.41
N ARG A 102 5.19 7.14 16.12
CA ARG A 102 5.89 7.21 17.41
C ARG A 102 7.19 6.41 17.43
N LEU A 103 7.26 5.36 16.64
CA LEU A 103 8.44 4.53 16.49
C LEU A 103 9.24 4.98 15.26
N ALA A 104 10.52 4.63 15.22
CA ALA A 104 11.33 4.90 14.05
C ALA A 104 10.76 4.13 12.83
N TRP A 105 10.65 4.80 11.68
CA TRP A 105 10.14 4.21 10.43
C TRP A 105 10.77 2.87 10.10
N ARG A 106 12.10 2.80 10.21
CA ARG A 106 12.88 1.58 9.91
C ARG A 106 12.42 0.37 10.73
N ASP A 107 12.16 0.56 12.03
CA ASP A 107 11.84 -0.52 12.96
C ASP A 107 10.46 -1.16 12.69
N LEU A 108 9.63 -0.50 11.86
CA LEU A 108 8.31 -1.00 11.48
C LEU A 108 8.38 -2.14 10.46
N PHE A 109 9.52 -2.32 9.81
CA PHE A 109 9.75 -3.34 8.78
C PHE A 109 10.40 -4.63 9.31
N ASP A 110 10.89 -4.64 10.56
CA ASP A 110 11.62 -5.78 11.15
C ASP A 110 10.91 -7.13 11.00
N ASP A 111 9.58 -7.16 11.24
CA ASP A 111 8.81 -8.40 11.12
C ASP A 111 8.66 -8.84 9.65
N ALA A 112 8.48 -7.91 8.71
CA ALA A 112 8.42 -8.21 7.29
C ALA A 112 9.79 -8.70 6.76
N GLU A 113 10.88 -8.03 7.13
CA GLU A 113 12.23 -8.46 6.77
C GLU A 113 12.56 -9.86 7.29
N ARG A 114 12.19 -10.14 8.55
CA ARG A 114 12.38 -11.45 9.16
C ARG A 114 11.59 -12.53 8.39
N LEU A 115 10.32 -12.29 8.09
CA LEU A 115 9.49 -13.22 7.33
C LEU A 115 10.03 -13.45 5.91
N ALA A 116 10.55 -12.40 5.26
CA ALA A 116 11.16 -12.51 3.94
C ALA A 116 12.45 -13.33 3.96
N ARG A 117 13.26 -13.22 5.03
CA ARG A 117 14.52 -13.92 5.20
C ARG A 117 14.34 -15.38 5.62
N ASP A 118 13.48 -15.59 6.62
CA ASP A 118 13.35 -16.90 7.31
C ASP A 118 12.25 -17.75 6.67
N GLY A 119 11.42 -17.15 5.81
CA GLY A 119 10.22 -17.77 5.25
C GLY A 119 9.00 -17.67 6.16
N PHE A 120 7.87 -18.02 5.61
CA PHE A 120 6.57 -18.06 6.31
C PHE A 120 5.71 -19.21 5.81
N VAL A 121 4.71 -19.59 6.61
CA VAL A 121 3.74 -20.61 6.18
C VAL A 121 2.80 -20.00 5.16
N VAL A 122 2.80 -20.54 3.94
CA VAL A 122 1.93 -20.09 2.85
C VAL A 122 0.48 -20.40 3.21
N SER A 123 -0.40 -19.40 3.09
CA SER A 123 -1.83 -19.59 3.33
C SER A 123 -2.47 -20.42 2.20
N PRO A 124 -3.57 -21.16 2.45
CA PRO A 124 -4.30 -21.86 1.39
C PRO A 124 -4.72 -20.93 0.25
N ARG A 125 -5.02 -19.67 0.55
CA ARG A 125 -5.39 -18.66 -0.44
C ARG A 125 -4.24 -18.25 -1.35
N LEU A 126 -3.01 -18.23 -0.83
CA LEU A 126 -1.84 -17.88 -1.63
C LEU A 126 -1.33 -19.10 -2.42
N ALA A 127 -1.62 -20.33 -1.95
CA ALA A 127 -1.18 -21.58 -2.57
C ALA A 127 -2.05 -21.99 -3.77
N GLY A 128 -3.29 -21.53 -3.89
CA GLY A 128 -4.26 -21.85 -4.95
C GLY A 128 -4.35 -20.78 -6.00
#